data_89d98bef89cdb1a663824bed2c98732f
#
_entry.id   89d98bef89cdb1a663824bed2c98732f
#
_cell.length_a   1.000
_cell.length_b   1.000
_cell.length_c   1.000
_cell.angle_alpha   90.00
_cell.angle_beta   90.00
_cell.angle_gamma   90.00
#
_symmetry.space_group_name_H-M   'P 1'
#
loop_
_entity.id
_entity.type
_entity.pdbx_description
1 polymer ?
#
loop_
_entity_poly.entity_id
_entity_poly.type
_entity_poly.pdbx_seq_one_letter_code
_entity_poly.pdbx_strand_id
1 'polypeptide(L)'
;MLVIAIVFGHEVRARIPCLLGILILSFHAPAQLLTTVVSCLRRHPKRITACLAILLLGTGVTAFGVAPLAPDASQLPVRQVLESVEPLAIAPQTDALADFQFSLFRADNIRSSDTMDSVLRRLNIDDTAAASFLRTDPAAQAILAGRVGRRITAEVSNDQRLLKLSMRLQTDDDTIFKRLVVVRNANGQGFSSRLEAAPYVSFAKLSSGTIQTSLFAATDEARIPDPVAIQLAEIFSGDIDFRRSLRKGDRFNVVYETLEADGEAVRTGRVLSAEFVNDGKSYQAMWFQPPGHDRMGMPQKGGYYTLDGQSLRRAFLSSPVEFSRVSSGFSMRFHPILQTWRAHLGTDFAAPTGSPARTVGDGTVEFAGVQNGYGNVVFIKHKNGNETVYAHLSKINVRRGESVSQGQTIGLVGATGWATGPHLHFEFRVGGTQQDPMTIAKQSNTIPVPAGLMPLFRQQASGVQTQLQAAATITQTRAE
;
A
#
# COMPACT_ATOMS: atom_id res chain seq x y z
N MET A 1 3.11 30.55 8.56
CA MET A 1 4.04 31.39 7.80
C MET A 1 3.20 32.24 6.84
N LEU A 2 3.13 33.50 7.17
CA LEU A 2 2.17 34.49 6.62
C LEU A 2 2.68 34.99 5.28
N VAL A 3 1.88 34.93 4.23
CA VAL A 3 2.12 35.59 2.96
C VAL A 3 1.32 36.89 2.99
N ILE A 4 2.03 38.01 3.01
CA ILE A 4 1.43 39.36 2.86
C ILE A 4 1.62 39.79 1.41
N ALA A 5 0.51 39.90 0.68
CA ALA A 5 0.46 40.57 -0.61
C ALA A 5 0.16 42.05 -0.37
N ILE A 6 1.03 42.93 -0.82
CA ILE A 6 0.77 44.37 -0.86
C ILE A 6 0.59 44.75 -2.32
N VAL A 7 -0.62 45.22 -2.63
CA VAL A 7 -0.97 45.88 -3.87
C VAL A 7 -0.77 47.40 -3.64
N PHE A 8 0.08 48.05 -4.44
CA PHE A 8 0.03 49.51 -4.62
C PHE A 8 0.00 49.85 -6.11
N GLY A 9 -1.13 50.35 -6.57
CA GLY A 9 -1.22 51.11 -7.80
C GLY A 9 -0.92 52.55 -7.53
N HIS A 10 -0.12 53.16 -8.38
CA HIS A 10 -0.37 54.54 -8.89
C HIS A 10 0.62 54.84 -10.03
N GLU A 11 0.05 55.29 -11.14
CA GLU A 11 0.74 55.83 -12.30
C GLU A 11 1.48 57.16 -11.94
N VAL A 12 2.75 57.25 -12.34
CA VAL A 12 3.37 58.53 -12.67
C VAL A 12 4.23 58.37 -13.92
N ARG A 13 3.79 58.99 -15.01
CA ARG A 13 4.59 59.18 -16.23
C ARG A 13 5.69 60.20 -15.96
N ALA A 14 6.94 59.81 -16.14
CA ALA A 14 8.02 60.74 -16.42
C ALA A 14 8.94 60.15 -17.50
N ARG A 15 9.08 60.91 -18.60
CA ARG A 15 9.97 60.65 -19.74
C ARG A 15 11.42 60.85 -19.33
N ILE A 16 12.29 59.87 -19.55
CA ILE A 16 13.73 60.04 -19.76
C ILE A 16 14.18 59.07 -20.84
N PRO A 17 15.00 59.45 -21.80
CA PRO A 17 15.24 58.70 -23.00
C PRO A 17 16.43 57.73 -22.91
N CYS A 18 16.30 56.69 -23.67
CA CYS A 18 17.35 55.88 -24.33
C CYS A 18 18.74 55.80 -23.68
N LEU A 19 19.01 54.60 -23.16
CA LEU A 19 20.24 53.81 -23.41
C LEU A 19 20.37 52.70 -22.36
N LEU A 20 19.67 51.62 -22.56
CA LEU A 20 20.11 50.33 -22.06
C LEU A 20 19.50 49.25 -22.93
N GLY A 21 20.25 48.88 -23.97
CA GLY A 21 19.98 47.68 -24.74
C GLY A 21 20.17 46.48 -23.84
N ILE A 22 19.05 45.87 -23.38
CA ILE A 22 19.08 44.57 -22.71
C ILE A 22 19.35 43.54 -23.76
N LEU A 23 20.61 43.06 -23.76
CA LEU A 23 21.05 41.91 -24.53
C LEU A 23 20.35 40.68 -23.97
N ILE A 24 19.31 40.21 -24.66
CA ILE A 24 18.75 38.89 -24.42
C ILE A 24 19.73 37.88 -25.00
N LEU A 25 20.63 37.35 -24.17
CA LEU A 25 21.50 36.23 -24.51
C LEU A 25 20.69 34.95 -24.48
N SER A 26 20.27 34.48 -25.64
CA SER A 26 19.83 33.12 -25.87
C SER A 26 21.00 32.17 -25.59
N PHE A 27 20.81 31.28 -24.66
CA PHE A 27 21.73 30.19 -24.29
C PHE A 27 21.83 29.14 -25.42
N HIS A 28 22.70 29.39 -26.41
CA HIS A 28 23.21 28.33 -27.30
C HIS A 28 24.67 28.64 -27.66
N ALA A 29 25.56 27.78 -27.17
CA ALA A 29 26.99 27.60 -27.44
C ALA A 29 28.01 28.12 -26.41
N PRO A 30 28.28 27.40 -25.32
CA PRO A 30 29.36 27.74 -24.38
C PRO A 30 30.77 27.48 -24.94
N ALA A 31 30.93 26.71 -26.04
CA ALA A 31 32.25 26.35 -26.55
C ALA A 31 32.98 27.48 -27.30
N GLN A 32 32.29 28.36 -27.96
CA GLN A 32 32.90 29.45 -28.73
C GLN A 32 33.34 30.64 -27.83
N LEU A 33 32.63 30.89 -26.74
CA LEU A 33 33.02 31.91 -25.76
C LEU A 33 34.31 31.54 -25.02
N LEU A 34 34.46 30.27 -24.65
CA LEU A 34 35.65 29.77 -23.98
C LEU A 34 36.91 29.88 -24.87
N THR A 35 36.81 29.56 -26.14
CA THR A 35 37.95 29.68 -27.08
C THR A 35 38.37 31.11 -27.33
N THR A 36 37.40 32.04 -27.38
CA THR A 36 37.70 33.48 -27.56
C THR A 36 38.35 34.07 -26.31
N VAL A 37 37.90 33.72 -25.12
CA VAL A 37 38.50 34.17 -23.85
C VAL A 37 39.91 33.59 -23.68
N VAL A 38 40.11 32.31 -23.95
CA VAL A 38 41.43 31.66 -23.86
C VAL A 38 42.42 32.27 -24.88
N SER A 39 41.98 32.61 -26.09
CA SER A 39 42.84 33.23 -27.09
C SER A 39 43.20 34.68 -26.71
N CYS A 40 42.29 35.42 -26.08
CA CYS A 40 42.53 36.75 -25.56
C CYS A 40 43.49 36.74 -24.34
N LEU A 41 43.39 35.76 -23.44
CA LEU A 41 44.31 35.56 -22.32
C LEU A 41 45.76 35.25 -22.80
N ARG A 42 45.90 34.45 -23.86
CA ARG A 42 47.22 34.13 -24.42
C ARG A 42 47.86 35.28 -25.18
N ARG A 43 47.12 36.18 -25.79
CA ARG A 43 47.64 37.27 -26.61
C ARG A 43 48.13 38.50 -25.80
N HIS A 44 47.62 38.74 -24.62
CA HIS A 44 47.95 39.90 -23.83
C HIS A 44 48.13 39.63 -22.31
N PRO A 45 49.04 38.74 -21.91
CA PRO A 45 49.19 38.32 -20.50
C PRO A 45 49.56 39.51 -19.59
N LYS A 46 50.47 40.41 -20.03
CA LYS A 46 50.87 41.59 -19.24
C LYS A 46 49.78 42.64 -19.02
N ARG A 47 48.84 42.77 -19.95
CA ARG A 47 47.73 43.73 -19.80
C ARG A 47 46.65 43.16 -18.86
N ILE A 48 46.41 41.87 -18.88
CA ILE A 48 45.43 41.23 -18.01
C ILE A 48 45.93 41.20 -16.56
N THR A 49 47.22 40.92 -16.32
CA THR A 49 47.83 41.00 -14.99
C THR A 49 47.80 42.42 -14.45
N ALA A 50 48.01 43.42 -15.31
CA ALA A 50 47.91 44.85 -14.92
C ALA A 50 46.45 45.21 -14.54
N CYS A 51 45.44 44.79 -15.31
CA CYS A 51 44.03 45.03 -14.98
C CYS A 51 43.61 44.32 -13.69
N LEU A 52 44.05 43.08 -13.46
CA LEU A 52 43.77 42.35 -12.22
C LEU A 52 44.45 43.03 -11.01
N ALA A 53 45.69 43.46 -11.17
CA ALA A 53 46.40 44.18 -10.11
C ALA A 53 45.74 45.53 -9.76
N ILE A 54 45.27 46.29 -10.76
CA ILE A 54 44.51 47.53 -10.54
C ILE A 54 43.18 47.25 -9.85
N LEU A 55 42.49 46.18 -10.20
CA LEU A 55 41.22 45.81 -9.59
C LEU A 55 41.41 45.36 -8.12
N LEU A 56 42.46 44.61 -7.83
CA LEU A 56 42.80 44.19 -6.46
C LEU A 56 43.31 45.38 -5.60
N LEU A 57 44.09 46.29 -6.17
CA LEU A 57 44.52 47.52 -5.48
C LEU A 57 43.33 48.47 -5.24
N GLY A 58 42.42 48.58 -6.21
CA GLY A 58 41.22 49.42 -6.07
C GLY A 58 40.27 48.90 -4.97
N THR A 59 40.06 47.59 -4.87
CA THR A 59 39.25 46.98 -3.81
C THR A 59 39.91 47.06 -2.43
N GLY A 60 41.25 46.96 -2.37
CA GLY A 60 42.01 47.15 -1.13
C GLY A 60 41.92 48.57 -0.57
N VAL A 61 42.01 49.56 -1.43
CA VAL A 61 41.92 51.00 -1.00
C VAL A 61 40.50 51.36 -0.55
N THR A 62 39.48 50.82 -1.22
CA THR A 62 38.08 51.06 -0.78
C THR A 62 37.76 50.36 0.55
N ALA A 63 38.31 49.15 0.79
CA ALA A 63 38.11 48.44 2.05
C ALA A 63 38.81 49.14 3.24
N PHE A 64 40.01 49.71 3.03
CA PHE A 64 40.72 50.46 4.08
C PHE A 64 40.25 51.89 4.25
N GLY A 65 39.72 52.51 3.20
CA GLY A 65 39.28 53.92 3.26
C GLY A 65 37.90 54.14 3.86
N VAL A 66 37.04 53.10 3.90
CA VAL A 66 35.67 53.21 4.40
C VAL A 66 35.48 52.61 5.81
N ALA A 67 36.34 51.68 6.20
CA ALA A 67 36.24 51.07 7.52
C ALA A 67 36.39 52.05 8.72
N PRO A 68 37.21 53.13 8.65
CA PRO A 68 37.26 54.10 9.74
C PRO A 68 36.11 55.08 9.78
N LEU A 69 35.27 55.17 8.72
CA LEU A 69 34.12 56.06 8.64
C LEU A 69 32.82 55.46 9.18
N ALA A 70 32.82 54.17 9.46
CA ALA A 70 31.70 53.56 10.15
C ALA A 70 31.77 53.94 11.64
N PRO A 71 30.77 54.60 12.20
CA PRO A 71 30.74 54.90 13.63
C PRO A 71 30.86 53.59 14.41
N ASP A 72 31.77 53.55 15.38
CA ASP A 72 31.93 52.43 16.29
C ASP A 72 30.57 52.16 16.95
N ALA A 73 30.09 50.92 16.83
CA ALA A 73 28.79 50.52 17.37
C ALA A 73 28.70 50.79 18.89
N SER A 74 29.85 50.85 19.58
CA SER A 74 29.95 51.21 20.99
C SER A 74 29.72 52.71 21.27
N GLN A 75 29.81 53.59 20.24
CA GLN A 75 29.62 55.01 20.35
C GLN A 75 28.24 55.48 19.88
N LEU A 76 27.41 54.57 19.38
CA LEU A 76 26.03 54.89 19.06
C LEU A 76 25.26 55.20 20.37
N PRO A 77 24.52 56.31 20.44
CA PRO A 77 23.73 56.63 21.61
C PRO A 77 22.70 55.51 21.83
N VAL A 78 22.93 54.69 22.83
CA VAL A 78 21.95 53.67 23.27
C VAL A 78 20.80 54.45 23.92
N ARG A 79 19.72 54.62 23.19
CA ARG A 79 18.48 55.13 23.78
C ARG A 79 17.82 53.95 24.52
N GLN A 80 17.95 53.92 25.82
CA GLN A 80 17.13 53.02 26.63
C GLN A 80 15.69 53.52 26.54
N VAL A 81 14.88 52.80 25.80
CA VAL A 81 13.44 52.95 25.82
C VAL A 81 12.96 52.09 26.98
N LEU A 82 12.72 52.69 28.10
CA LEU A 82 11.96 52.07 29.19
C LEU A 82 10.50 52.11 28.78
N GLU A 83 10.08 51.05 28.13
CA GLU A 83 8.68 50.81 27.90
C GLU A 83 8.11 50.15 29.14
N SER A 84 7.24 50.89 29.86
CA SER A 84 6.50 50.29 30.95
C SER A 84 5.53 49.28 30.34
N VAL A 85 5.89 48.01 30.37
CA VAL A 85 4.94 46.93 30.08
C VAL A 85 3.96 46.89 31.25
N GLU A 86 2.80 47.49 31.07
CA GLU A 86 1.71 47.22 31.98
C GLU A 86 1.43 45.72 31.93
N PRO A 87 1.57 44.97 33.04
CA PRO A 87 1.24 43.55 33.02
C PRO A 87 -0.23 43.43 32.67
N LEU A 88 -0.51 42.80 31.56
CA LEU A 88 -1.87 42.39 31.22
C LEU A 88 -2.50 41.78 32.49
N ALA A 89 -3.69 42.23 32.80
CA ALA A 89 -4.42 41.75 33.98
C ALA A 89 -4.54 40.22 33.87
N ILE A 90 -3.69 39.50 34.61
CA ILE A 90 -3.61 38.05 34.58
C ILE A 90 -4.85 37.42 35.24
N ALA A 91 -5.44 38.13 36.22
CA ALA A 91 -6.61 37.65 36.97
C ALA A 91 -7.82 37.28 36.06
N PRO A 92 -8.26 38.09 35.07
CA PRO A 92 -9.36 37.67 34.19
C PRO A 92 -9.00 36.51 33.30
N GLN A 93 -7.71 36.33 32.95
CA GLN A 93 -7.26 35.19 32.15
C GLN A 93 -7.15 33.91 32.95
N THR A 94 -6.74 33.99 34.23
CA THR A 94 -6.75 32.84 35.16
C THR A 94 -8.16 32.42 35.52
N ASP A 95 -9.08 33.35 35.66
CA ASP A 95 -10.50 33.07 35.94
C ASP A 95 -11.15 32.40 34.67
N ALA A 96 -10.86 32.89 33.48
CA ALA A 96 -11.33 32.26 32.26
C ALA A 96 -10.71 30.86 32.02
N LEU A 97 -9.48 30.63 32.47
CA LEU A 97 -8.83 29.31 32.45
C LEU A 97 -9.40 28.36 33.49
N ALA A 98 -9.83 28.85 34.67
CA ALA A 98 -10.49 28.04 35.71
C ALA A 98 -11.86 27.51 35.23
N ASP A 99 -12.57 28.30 34.41
CA ASP A 99 -13.83 27.90 33.78
C ASP A 99 -13.67 27.04 32.54
N PHE A 100 -12.43 26.89 32.02
CA PHE A 100 -12.19 26.11 30.83
C PHE A 100 -12.25 24.61 31.15
N GLN A 101 -13.28 23.95 30.63
CA GLN A 101 -13.45 22.51 30.76
C GLN A 101 -12.68 21.82 29.61
N PHE A 102 -11.58 21.13 29.95
CA PHE A 102 -10.94 20.27 28.98
C PHE A 102 -11.54 18.87 29.06
N SER A 103 -11.63 18.23 27.88
CA SER A 103 -11.83 16.79 27.82
C SER A 103 -10.49 16.08 27.59
N LEU A 104 -10.26 15.01 28.32
CA LEU A 104 -9.08 14.17 28.23
C LEU A 104 -9.41 12.91 27.42
N PHE A 105 -8.62 12.63 26.39
CA PHE A 105 -8.75 11.39 25.65
C PHE A 105 -7.84 10.32 26.25
N ARG A 106 -8.44 9.17 26.59
CA ARG A 106 -7.76 8.01 27.17
C ARG A 106 -8.07 6.78 26.36
N ALA A 107 -7.12 5.88 26.25
CA ALA A 107 -7.31 4.64 25.49
C ALA A 107 -6.60 3.48 26.16
N ASP A 108 -7.20 2.30 26.05
CA ASP A 108 -6.61 1.04 26.52
C ASP A 108 -7.13 -0.12 25.66
N ASN A 109 -6.56 -1.30 25.84
CA ASN A 109 -6.99 -2.50 25.15
C ASN A 109 -7.74 -3.45 26.09
N ILE A 110 -8.80 -4.06 25.57
CA ILE A 110 -9.59 -5.06 26.32
C ILE A 110 -8.76 -6.33 26.52
N ARG A 111 -8.75 -6.85 27.74
CA ARG A 111 -8.04 -8.07 28.16
C ARG A 111 -9.04 -9.21 28.42
N SER A 112 -8.55 -10.45 28.41
CA SER A 112 -9.42 -11.64 28.58
C SER A 112 -10.13 -11.73 29.93
N SER A 113 -9.57 -11.14 30.97
CA SER A 113 -10.12 -11.15 32.34
C SER A 113 -10.84 -9.85 32.71
N ASP A 114 -11.11 -8.97 31.73
CA ASP A 114 -11.68 -7.68 32.04
C ASP A 114 -13.15 -7.77 32.50
N THR A 115 -13.45 -6.98 33.50
CA THR A 115 -14.79 -6.53 33.83
C THR A 115 -14.95 -5.06 33.43
N MET A 116 -16.18 -4.57 33.32
CA MET A 116 -16.40 -3.16 32.99
C MET A 116 -15.72 -2.24 34.00
N ASP A 117 -15.76 -2.59 35.29
CA ASP A 117 -15.11 -1.83 36.33
C ASP A 117 -13.56 -1.82 36.23
N SER A 118 -12.96 -2.93 35.77
CA SER A 118 -11.52 -2.96 35.54
C SER A 118 -11.11 -2.06 34.40
N VAL A 119 -11.92 -2.02 33.32
CA VAL A 119 -11.69 -1.15 32.17
C VAL A 119 -11.81 0.32 32.54
N LEU A 120 -12.88 0.70 33.29
CA LEU A 120 -13.07 2.07 33.77
C LEU A 120 -11.93 2.54 34.64
N ARG A 121 -11.48 1.69 35.58
CA ARG A 121 -10.32 2.02 36.44
C ARG A 121 -9.04 2.25 35.66
N ARG A 122 -8.73 1.43 34.67
CA ARG A 122 -7.54 1.62 33.81
C ARG A 122 -7.63 2.88 32.95
N LEU A 123 -8.83 3.25 32.54
CA LEU A 123 -9.08 4.51 31.85
C LEU A 123 -9.14 5.70 32.84
N ASN A 124 -8.92 5.45 34.17
CA ASN A 124 -9.00 6.45 35.23
C ASN A 124 -10.33 7.23 35.18
N ILE A 125 -11.43 6.49 35.09
CA ILE A 125 -12.80 6.99 35.09
C ILE A 125 -13.42 6.65 36.41
N ASP A 126 -13.80 7.69 37.17
CA ASP A 126 -14.53 7.56 38.44
C ASP A 126 -15.95 8.09 38.28
N ASP A 127 -16.82 7.21 37.78
CA ASP A 127 -18.20 7.56 37.43
C ASP A 127 -19.13 6.37 37.69
N THR A 128 -19.80 6.41 38.83
CA THR A 128 -20.72 5.33 39.21
C THR A 128 -21.93 5.20 38.31
N ALA A 129 -22.42 6.31 37.71
CA ALA A 129 -23.52 6.30 36.78
C ALA A 129 -23.09 5.65 35.45
N ALA A 130 -21.88 5.93 34.97
CA ALA A 130 -21.30 5.28 33.79
C ALA A 130 -21.12 3.78 34.06
N ALA A 131 -20.56 3.40 35.19
CA ALA A 131 -20.36 2.00 35.56
C ALA A 131 -21.67 1.21 35.60
N SER A 132 -22.71 1.82 36.19
CA SER A 132 -24.04 1.21 36.24
C SER A 132 -24.64 1.03 34.83
N PHE A 133 -24.63 2.09 34.02
CA PHE A 133 -25.13 2.03 32.67
C PHE A 133 -24.42 0.97 31.82
N LEU A 134 -23.09 0.99 31.80
CA LEU A 134 -22.28 0.06 31.01
C LEU A 134 -22.45 -1.42 31.39
N ARG A 135 -22.83 -1.70 32.64
CA ARG A 135 -23.16 -3.06 33.09
C ARG A 135 -24.54 -3.54 32.64
N THR A 136 -25.49 -2.64 32.47
CA THR A 136 -26.88 -2.99 32.18
C THR A 136 -27.29 -2.83 30.72
N ASP A 137 -26.61 -1.96 29.99
CA ASP A 137 -26.92 -1.68 28.57
C ASP A 137 -26.47 -2.85 27.67
N PRO A 138 -27.39 -3.44 26.88
CA PRO A 138 -27.06 -4.59 26.02
C PRO A 138 -26.01 -4.30 24.96
N ALA A 139 -25.99 -3.06 24.41
CA ALA A 139 -25.01 -2.68 23.41
C ALA A 139 -23.63 -2.49 24.03
N ALA A 140 -23.57 -1.93 25.24
CA ALA A 140 -22.31 -1.77 25.98
C ALA A 140 -21.70 -3.11 26.44
N GLN A 141 -22.52 -4.14 26.71
CA GLN A 141 -22.03 -5.48 27.01
C GLN A 141 -21.22 -6.09 25.87
N ALA A 142 -21.46 -5.68 24.62
CA ALA A 142 -20.64 -6.09 23.47
C ALA A 142 -19.16 -5.66 23.58
N ILE A 143 -18.84 -4.70 24.47
CA ILE A 143 -17.45 -4.30 24.77
C ILE A 143 -16.63 -5.48 25.27
N LEU A 144 -17.18 -6.25 26.21
CA LEU A 144 -16.50 -7.39 26.81
C LEU A 144 -16.71 -8.70 26.05
N ALA A 145 -17.81 -8.82 25.30
CA ALA A 145 -18.16 -10.05 24.57
C ALA A 145 -17.26 -10.34 23.33
N GLY A 146 -16.36 -9.44 22.98
CA GLY A 146 -15.55 -9.58 21.76
C GLY A 146 -14.14 -10.12 21.98
N ARG A 147 -13.34 -10.12 20.89
CA ARG A 147 -11.95 -10.57 20.94
C ARG A 147 -11.10 -9.66 21.81
N VAL A 148 -10.19 -10.29 22.56
CA VAL A 148 -9.13 -9.63 23.35
C VAL A 148 -8.26 -8.74 22.43
N GLY A 149 -7.73 -7.64 22.97
CA GLY A 149 -6.84 -6.74 22.25
C GLY A 149 -7.55 -5.59 21.53
N ARG A 150 -8.91 -5.54 21.54
CA ARG A 150 -9.62 -4.41 20.93
C ARG A 150 -9.39 -3.13 21.73
N ARG A 151 -9.12 -2.06 21.00
CA ARG A 151 -8.91 -0.73 21.58
C ARG A 151 -10.25 -0.10 21.97
N ILE A 152 -10.31 0.40 23.19
CA ILE A 152 -11.39 1.23 23.71
C ILE A 152 -10.84 2.63 23.98
N THR A 153 -11.59 3.66 23.60
CA THR A 153 -11.24 5.07 23.80
C THR A 153 -12.32 5.75 24.60
N ALA A 154 -11.92 6.60 25.54
CA ALA A 154 -12.83 7.38 26.36
C ALA A 154 -12.45 8.86 26.32
N GLU A 155 -13.44 9.71 26.23
CA GLU A 155 -13.36 11.13 26.49
C GLU A 155 -13.88 11.38 27.91
N VAL A 156 -13.07 12.01 28.75
CA VAL A 156 -13.27 12.12 30.18
C VAL A 156 -13.13 13.58 30.57
N SER A 157 -14.02 14.07 31.42
CA SER A 157 -13.91 15.43 31.99
C SER A 157 -12.77 15.56 32.99
N ASN A 158 -12.44 16.79 33.38
CA ASN A 158 -11.47 17.08 34.45
C ASN A 158 -11.79 16.35 35.77
N ASP A 159 -13.08 16.15 36.07
CA ASP A 159 -13.57 15.45 37.27
C ASP A 159 -13.57 13.92 37.09
N GLN A 160 -12.86 13.39 36.10
CA GLN A 160 -12.78 11.96 35.77
C GLN A 160 -14.14 11.31 35.41
N ARG A 161 -15.13 12.11 35.04
CA ARG A 161 -16.44 11.60 34.59
C ARG A 161 -16.42 11.24 33.09
N LEU A 162 -17.07 10.16 32.77
CA LEU A 162 -17.21 9.73 31.39
C LEU A 162 -18.10 10.70 30.62
N LEU A 163 -17.57 11.27 29.50
CA LEU A 163 -18.32 12.06 28.54
C LEU A 163 -18.72 11.21 27.35
N LYS A 164 -17.76 10.47 26.79
CA LYS A 164 -17.97 9.59 25.64
C LYS A 164 -17.05 8.38 25.75
N LEU A 165 -17.55 7.22 25.38
CA LEU A 165 -16.76 5.99 25.25
C LEU A 165 -17.02 5.41 23.88
N SER A 166 -15.98 4.98 23.20
CA SER A 166 -16.10 4.36 21.87
C SER A 166 -15.20 3.16 21.72
N MET A 167 -15.68 2.16 21.00
CA MET A 167 -14.93 0.95 20.65
C MET A 167 -15.33 0.47 19.26
N ARG A 168 -14.33 0.16 18.43
CA ARG A 168 -14.57 -0.45 17.13
C ARG A 168 -14.96 -1.91 17.28
N LEU A 169 -15.98 -2.31 16.55
CA LEU A 169 -16.45 -3.69 16.46
C LEU A 169 -15.96 -4.30 15.13
N GLN A 170 -15.72 -5.60 15.16
CA GLN A 170 -15.38 -6.33 13.95
C GLN A 170 -16.62 -6.42 13.06
N THR A 171 -16.43 -6.23 11.76
CA THR A 171 -17.46 -6.42 10.72
C THR A 171 -16.87 -7.28 9.62
N ASP A 172 -17.72 -8.07 8.98
CA ASP A 172 -17.36 -8.86 7.79
C ASP A 172 -17.34 -8.00 6.51
N ASP A 173 -17.84 -6.75 6.59
CA ASP A 173 -17.81 -5.80 5.49
C ASP A 173 -16.45 -5.11 5.41
N ASP A 174 -15.82 -5.20 4.26
CA ASP A 174 -14.50 -4.64 4.00
C ASP A 174 -14.51 -3.14 3.71
N THR A 175 -15.68 -2.54 3.52
CA THR A 175 -15.85 -1.15 3.11
C THR A 175 -16.21 -0.22 4.25
N ILE A 176 -16.83 -0.75 5.31
CA ILE A 176 -17.28 0.00 6.49
C ILE A 176 -16.75 -0.62 7.77
N PHE A 177 -16.58 0.19 8.79
CA PHE A 177 -16.41 -0.28 10.15
C PHE A 177 -17.61 0.10 11.00
N LYS A 178 -17.86 -0.69 12.04
CA LYS A 178 -18.86 -0.39 13.06
C LYS A 178 -18.15 0.01 14.34
N ARG A 179 -18.72 0.97 15.04
CA ARG A 179 -18.28 1.34 16.39
C ARG A 179 -19.46 1.45 17.30
N LEU A 180 -19.28 0.97 18.52
CA LEU A 180 -20.15 1.30 19.64
C LEU A 180 -19.74 2.66 20.16
N VAL A 181 -20.70 3.54 20.35
CA VAL A 181 -20.50 4.85 20.96
C VAL A 181 -21.48 4.98 22.12
N VAL A 182 -20.96 5.27 23.29
CA VAL A 182 -21.73 5.60 24.50
C VAL A 182 -21.44 7.05 24.84
N VAL A 183 -22.47 7.85 24.97
CA VAL A 183 -22.35 9.30 25.21
C VAL A 183 -23.20 9.69 26.42
N ARG A 184 -22.67 10.58 27.26
CA ARG A 184 -23.43 11.22 28.32
C ARG A 184 -24.50 12.11 27.70
N ASN A 185 -25.73 12.04 28.21
CA ASN A 185 -26.84 12.85 27.72
C ASN A 185 -26.58 14.35 27.97
N ALA A 186 -27.05 15.21 27.06
CA ALA A 186 -26.83 16.66 27.15
C ALA A 186 -27.40 17.31 28.43
N ASN A 187 -28.39 16.69 29.05
CA ASN A 187 -28.93 17.13 30.36
C ASN A 187 -28.03 16.72 31.53
N GLY A 188 -26.88 16.10 31.26
CA GLY A 188 -25.96 15.61 32.32
C GLY A 188 -26.41 14.36 33.04
N GLN A 189 -27.64 13.87 32.79
CA GLN A 189 -28.19 12.70 33.48
C GLN A 189 -28.24 11.49 32.54
N GLY A 190 -27.59 10.41 32.97
CA GLY A 190 -27.57 9.14 32.24
C GLY A 190 -26.74 9.14 30.96
N PHE A 191 -26.83 8.04 30.22
CA PHE A 191 -26.07 7.76 29.01
C PHE A 191 -26.99 7.21 27.92
N SER A 192 -26.55 7.31 26.69
CA SER A 192 -27.15 6.64 25.56
C SER A 192 -26.07 5.87 24.80
N SER A 193 -26.42 4.68 24.32
CA SER A 193 -25.55 3.85 23.47
C SER A 193 -26.10 3.80 22.06
N ARG A 194 -25.20 3.78 21.06
CA ARG A 194 -25.56 3.58 19.67
C ARG A 194 -24.45 2.86 18.91
N LEU A 195 -24.86 2.09 17.90
CA LEU A 195 -23.96 1.52 16.92
C LEU A 195 -23.89 2.44 15.70
N GLU A 196 -22.71 2.90 15.40
CA GLU A 196 -22.42 3.72 14.21
C GLU A 196 -21.70 2.89 13.17
N ALA A 197 -22.08 3.05 11.92
CA ALA A 197 -21.35 2.53 10.77
C ALA A 197 -20.72 3.71 10.02
N ALA A 198 -19.45 3.61 9.69
CA ALA A 198 -18.72 4.62 8.94
C ALA A 198 -17.79 3.95 7.90
N PRO A 199 -17.55 4.58 6.75
CA PRO A 199 -16.60 4.08 5.78
C PRO A 199 -15.17 4.18 6.32
N TYR A 200 -14.32 3.22 5.92
CA TYR A 200 -12.87 3.38 6.08
C TYR A 200 -12.38 4.53 5.21
N VAL A 201 -11.39 5.26 5.70
CA VAL A 201 -10.66 6.24 4.89
C VAL A 201 -9.41 5.54 4.34
N SER A 202 -9.27 5.53 3.02
CA SER A 202 -8.14 4.88 2.35
C SER A 202 -7.03 5.88 2.07
N PHE A 203 -5.81 5.54 2.46
CA PHE A 203 -4.59 6.28 2.16
C PHE A 203 -3.60 5.39 1.42
N ALA A 204 -2.94 5.95 0.41
CA ALA A 204 -1.86 5.28 -0.29
C ALA A 204 -0.55 5.42 0.51
N LYS A 205 0.05 4.30 0.86
CA LYS A 205 1.36 4.23 1.51
C LYS A 205 2.40 3.73 0.53
N LEU A 206 3.52 4.43 0.44
CA LEU A 206 4.66 4.09 -0.39
C LEU A 206 5.72 3.40 0.49
N SER A 207 6.27 2.32 0.00
CA SER A 207 7.35 1.59 0.68
C SER A 207 8.22 0.87 -0.35
N SER A 208 9.42 0.53 0.07
CA SER A 208 10.40 -0.18 -0.77
C SER A 208 11.27 -1.08 0.09
N GLY A 209 11.87 -2.07 -0.51
CA GLY A 209 12.77 -2.99 0.19
C GLY A 209 13.78 -3.65 -0.74
N THR A 210 14.83 -4.19 -0.15
CA THR A 210 15.88 -4.93 -0.86
C THR A 210 15.98 -6.34 -0.29
N ILE A 211 15.97 -7.33 -1.17
CA ILE A 211 16.05 -8.74 -0.78
C ILE A 211 17.46 -9.06 -0.27
N GLN A 212 17.54 -9.50 0.97
CA GLN A 212 18.77 -10.06 1.56
C GLN A 212 18.70 -11.58 1.64
N THR A 213 17.55 -12.14 2.02
CA THR A 213 17.29 -13.57 2.20
C THR A 213 15.98 -14.01 1.56
N SER A 214 14.88 -13.35 1.87
CA SER A 214 13.54 -13.66 1.35
C SER A 214 12.68 -12.40 1.22
N LEU A 215 11.56 -12.50 0.49
CA LEU A 215 10.59 -11.40 0.37
C LEU A 215 10.04 -11.01 1.74
N PHE A 216 9.60 -11.98 2.56
CA PHE A 216 9.02 -11.70 3.87
C PHE A 216 10.02 -11.02 4.82
N ALA A 217 11.28 -11.46 4.83
CA ALA A 217 12.31 -10.79 5.64
C ALA A 217 12.54 -9.34 5.20
N ALA A 218 12.52 -9.08 3.88
CA ALA A 218 12.70 -7.72 3.36
C ALA A 218 11.48 -6.83 3.62
N THR A 219 10.26 -7.39 3.60
CA THR A 219 9.04 -6.66 3.96
C THR A 219 8.97 -6.34 5.45
N ASP A 220 9.40 -7.26 6.32
CA ASP A 220 9.51 -7.04 7.78
C ASP A 220 10.50 -5.91 8.10
N GLU A 221 11.68 -5.94 7.48
CA GLU A 221 12.70 -4.89 7.63
C GLU A 221 12.15 -3.51 7.19
N ALA A 222 11.39 -3.48 6.10
CA ALA A 222 10.73 -2.29 5.60
C ALA A 222 9.45 -1.89 6.37
N ARG A 223 9.03 -2.68 7.37
CA ARG A 223 7.78 -2.53 8.13
C ARG A 223 6.54 -2.53 7.23
N ILE A 224 6.56 -3.40 6.23
CA ILE A 224 5.46 -3.64 5.32
C ILE A 224 4.66 -4.83 5.86
N PRO A 225 3.33 -4.70 6.02
CA PRO A 225 2.50 -5.79 6.54
C PRO A 225 2.52 -7.05 5.66
N ASP A 226 2.48 -8.24 6.28
CA ASP A 226 2.43 -9.54 5.60
C ASP A 226 1.40 -9.65 4.47
N PRO A 227 0.16 -9.12 4.61
CA PRO A 227 -0.80 -9.16 3.51
C PRO A 227 -0.32 -8.46 2.22
N VAL A 228 0.56 -7.46 2.33
CA VAL A 228 1.18 -6.80 1.16
C VAL A 228 2.24 -7.70 0.55
N ALA A 229 3.07 -8.36 1.36
CA ALA A 229 4.07 -9.32 0.89
C ALA A 229 3.42 -10.47 0.12
N ILE A 230 2.30 -11.00 0.64
CA ILE A 230 1.52 -12.05 -0.02
C ILE A 230 0.99 -11.54 -1.37
N GLN A 231 0.38 -10.36 -1.41
CA GLN A 231 -0.13 -9.78 -2.65
C GLN A 231 1.00 -9.53 -3.67
N LEU A 232 2.18 -9.06 -3.24
CA LEU A 232 3.34 -8.90 -4.13
C LEU A 232 3.75 -10.23 -4.76
N ALA A 233 3.84 -11.29 -3.94
CA ALA A 233 4.16 -12.63 -4.43
C ALA A 233 3.10 -13.14 -5.42
N GLU A 234 1.81 -12.92 -5.15
CA GLU A 234 0.71 -13.30 -6.04
C GLU A 234 0.72 -12.53 -7.36
N ILE A 235 0.91 -11.19 -7.32
CA ILE A 235 0.94 -10.31 -8.49
C ILE A 235 2.00 -10.77 -9.48
N PHE A 236 3.21 -11.03 -9.01
CA PHE A 236 4.36 -11.38 -9.86
C PHE A 236 4.63 -12.89 -9.99
N SER A 237 3.77 -13.75 -9.40
CA SER A 237 3.95 -15.21 -9.42
C SER A 237 4.03 -15.81 -10.83
N GLY A 238 3.47 -15.11 -11.81
CA GLY A 238 3.54 -15.49 -13.22
C GLY A 238 4.91 -15.29 -13.86
N ASP A 239 5.70 -14.37 -13.34
CA ASP A 239 6.97 -13.92 -13.93
C ASP A 239 8.18 -14.25 -13.05
N ILE A 240 7.98 -14.34 -11.72
CA ILE A 240 9.05 -14.54 -10.73
C ILE A 240 8.73 -15.77 -9.88
N ASP A 241 9.65 -16.72 -9.83
CA ASP A 241 9.61 -17.82 -8.86
C ASP A 241 10.24 -17.32 -7.54
N PHE A 242 9.43 -16.82 -6.63
CA PHE A 242 9.86 -16.26 -5.34
C PHE A 242 10.60 -17.26 -4.43
N ARG A 243 10.62 -18.55 -4.78
CA ARG A 243 11.35 -19.58 -4.02
C ARG A 243 12.74 -19.85 -4.57
N ARG A 244 12.91 -19.75 -5.90
CA ARG A 244 14.12 -20.19 -6.59
C ARG A 244 14.87 -19.08 -7.29
N SER A 245 14.14 -18.01 -7.70
CA SER A 245 14.71 -16.96 -8.55
C SER A 245 15.11 -15.71 -7.78
N LEU A 246 14.74 -15.57 -6.49
CA LEU A 246 15.16 -14.42 -5.69
C LEU A 246 16.65 -14.44 -5.43
N ARG A 247 17.27 -13.28 -5.60
CA ARG A 247 18.71 -13.06 -5.35
C ARG A 247 18.91 -11.92 -4.35
N LYS A 248 20.01 -12.01 -3.61
CA LYS A 248 20.46 -10.90 -2.79
C LYS A 248 20.71 -9.68 -3.68
N GLY A 249 20.12 -8.53 -3.29
CA GLY A 249 20.19 -7.29 -4.06
C GLY A 249 18.99 -7.04 -4.98
N ASP A 250 18.08 -8.02 -5.18
CA ASP A 250 16.78 -7.76 -5.80
C ASP A 250 16.02 -6.71 -4.99
N ARG A 251 15.22 -5.89 -5.65
CA ARG A 251 14.54 -4.76 -5.02
C ARG A 251 13.06 -4.74 -5.39
N PHE A 252 12.27 -4.18 -4.51
CA PHE A 252 10.87 -3.90 -4.83
C PHE A 252 10.46 -2.52 -4.31
N ASN A 253 9.52 -1.92 -5.05
CA ASN A 253 8.81 -0.71 -4.68
C ASN A 253 7.31 -1.04 -4.68
N VAL A 254 6.59 -0.58 -3.67
CA VAL A 254 5.17 -0.89 -3.54
C VAL A 254 4.39 0.31 -3.05
N VAL A 255 3.22 0.52 -3.65
CA VAL A 255 2.19 1.45 -3.20
C VAL A 255 0.97 0.63 -2.82
N TYR A 256 0.53 0.74 -1.59
CA TYR A 256 -0.60 -0.04 -1.07
C TYR A 256 -1.54 0.81 -0.23
N GLU A 257 -2.79 0.38 -0.14
CA GLU A 257 -3.81 1.03 0.67
C GLU A 257 -3.62 0.71 2.16
N THR A 258 -3.71 1.74 2.97
CA THR A 258 -3.90 1.65 4.42
C THR A 258 -5.29 2.17 4.72
N LEU A 259 -6.12 1.35 5.36
CA LEU A 259 -7.47 1.70 5.74
C LEU A 259 -7.48 2.22 7.17
N GLU A 260 -7.93 3.44 7.34
CA GLU A 260 -8.03 4.11 8.63
C GLU A 260 -9.46 4.16 9.12
N ALA A 261 -9.62 3.98 10.40
CA ALA A 261 -10.85 4.19 11.14
C ALA A 261 -10.56 5.09 12.33
N ASP A 262 -11.32 6.17 12.48
CA ASP A 262 -11.15 7.15 13.58
C ASP A 262 -9.71 7.72 13.67
N GLY A 263 -9.05 7.94 12.52
CA GLY A 263 -7.69 8.47 12.45
C GLY A 263 -6.58 7.47 12.78
N GLU A 264 -6.90 6.20 12.93
CA GLU A 264 -5.92 5.13 13.16
C GLU A 264 -5.90 4.14 11.99
N ALA A 265 -4.70 3.76 11.55
CA ALA A 265 -4.51 2.69 10.58
C ALA A 265 -4.89 1.35 11.23
N VAL A 266 -5.98 0.75 10.77
CA VAL A 266 -6.53 -0.47 11.36
C VAL A 266 -6.39 -1.69 10.47
N ARG A 267 -6.22 -1.48 9.18
CA ARG A 267 -6.22 -2.56 8.19
C ARG A 267 -5.37 -2.18 6.98
N THR A 268 -4.80 -3.19 6.37
CA THR A 268 -4.13 -3.07 5.08
C THR A 268 -5.11 -3.45 3.98
N GLY A 269 -5.22 -2.61 2.97
CA GLY A 269 -6.01 -2.86 1.78
C GLY A 269 -5.21 -3.57 0.68
N ARG A 270 -5.52 -3.22 -0.56
CA ARG A 270 -4.86 -3.82 -1.74
C ARG A 270 -3.56 -3.12 -2.08
N VAL A 271 -2.68 -3.82 -2.78
CA VAL A 271 -1.57 -3.22 -3.50
C VAL A 271 -2.14 -2.43 -4.68
N LEU A 272 -1.86 -1.13 -4.73
CA LEU A 272 -2.29 -0.24 -5.83
C LEU A 272 -1.34 -0.34 -7.01
N SER A 273 -0.05 -0.38 -6.73
CA SER A 273 0.99 -0.59 -7.74
C SER A 273 2.24 -1.17 -7.10
N ALA A 274 3.03 -1.86 -7.91
CA ALA A 274 4.29 -2.41 -7.47
C ALA A 274 5.28 -2.49 -8.64
N GLU A 275 6.55 -2.42 -8.29
CA GLU A 275 7.68 -2.77 -9.16
C GLU A 275 8.54 -3.78 -8.43
N PHE A 276 8.98 -4.80 -9.13
CA PHE A 276 9.93 -5.77 -8.63
C PHE A 276 11.10 -5.90 -9.61
N VAL A 277 12.32 -5.68 -9.15
CA VAL A 277 13.53 -5.86 -9.94
C VAL A 277 14.20 -7.16 -9.50
N ASN A 278 14.16 -8.18 -10.37
CA ASN A 278 14.74 -9.48 -10.15
C ASN A 278 15.79 -9.77 -11.22
N ASP A 279 17.00 -10.07 -10.81
CA ASP A 279 18.14 -10.32 -11.70
C ASP A 279 18.35 -9.20 -12.75
N GLY A 280 18.18 -7.95 -12.33
CA GLY A 280 18.30 -6.75 -13.18
C GLY A 280 17.10 -6.47 -14.09
N LYS A 281 16.09 -7.34 -14.15
CA LYS A 281 14.88 -7.14 -14.93
C LYS A 281 13.78 -6.54 -14.07
N SER A 282 13.18 -5.42 -14.52
CA SER A 282 12.05 -4.77 -13.86
C SER A 282 10.72 -5.37 -14.33
N TYR A 283 9.84 -5.67 -13.38
CA TYR A 283 8.46 -6.08 -13.56
C TYR A 283 7.57 -5.07 -12.84
N GLN A 284 6.61 -4.50 -13.56
CA GLN A 284 5.74 -3.45 -13.02
C GLN A 284 4.29 -3.88 -13.09
N ALA A 285 3.53 -3.53 -12.06
CA ALA A 285 2.13 -3.85 -11.91
C ALA A 285 1.35 -2.64 -11.40
N MET A 286 0.12 -2.47 -11.88
CA MET A 286 -0.85 -1.55 -11.30
C MET A 286 -2.24 -2.19 -11.23
N TRP A 287 -2.97 -1.83 -10.19
CA TRP A 287 -4.39 -2.15 -10.10
C TRP A 287 -5.20 -1.24 -11.00
N PHE A 288 -6.04 -1.82 -11.83
CA PHE A 288 -6.99 -1.08 -12.64
C PHE A 288 -8.37 -1.72 -12.51
N GLN A 289 -9.37 -0.91 -12.20
CA GLN A 289 -10.76 -1.31 -12.17
C GLN A 289 -11.51 -0.51 -13.25
N PRO A 290 -12.04 -1.19 -14.27
CA PRO A 290 -12.84 -0.52 -15.29
C PRO A 290 -14.03 0.22 -14.65
N PRO A 291 -14.36 1.44 -15.09
CA PRO A 291 -15.53 2.15 -14.60
C PRO A 291 -16.83 1.47 -15.07
N GLY A 292 -17.90 1.66 -14.31
CA GLY A 292 -19.21 1.12 -14.62
C GLY A 292 -19.53 -0.18 -13.88
N HIS A 293 -20.66 -0.76 -14.24
CA HIS A 293 -21.23 -1.95 -13.60
C HIS A 293 -21.36 -3.07 -14.64
N ASP A 294 -21.35 -4.30 -14.17
CA ASP A 294 -21.62 -5.47 -14.98
C ASP A 294 -23.13 -5.64 -15.24
N ARG A 295 -23.51 -6.73 -15.95
CA ARG A 295 -24.93 -7.01 -16.28
C ARG A 295 -25.80 -7.26 -15.06
N MET A 296 -25.21 -7.52 -13.89
CA MET A 296 -25.92 -7.73 -12.61
C MET A 296 -25.91 -6.47 -11.73
N GLY A 297 -25.45 -5.33 -12.25
CA GLY A 297 -25.36 -4.07 -11.48
C GLY A 297 -24.21 -4.02 -10.48
N MET A 298 -23.28 -4.97 -10.51
CA MET A 298 -22.11 -4.98 -9.65
C MET A 298 -20.96 -4.20 -10.31
N PRO A 299 -20.10 -3.51 -9.53
CA PRO A 299 -18.91 -2.86 -10.08
C PRO A 299 -18.09 -3.84 -10.92
N GLN A 300 -17.57 -3.38 -12.07
CA GLN A 300 -16.73 -4.22 -12.90
C GLN A 300 -15.53 -4.74 -12.12
N LYS A 301 -15.17 -6.00 -12.35
CA LYS A 301 -14.06 -6.64 -11.63
C LYS A 301 -12.73 -6.02 -12.06
N GLY A 302 -11.99 -5.46 -11.10
CA GLY A 302 -10.65 -4.95 -11.31
C GLY A 302 -9.61 -6.08 -11.43
N GLY A 303 -8.39 -5.71 -11.84
CA GLY A 303 -7.27 -6.63 -11.96
C GLY A 303 -5.93 -5.91 -11.97
N TYR A 304 -4.85 -6.69 -11.89
CA TYR A 304 -3.50 -6.17 -12.05
C TYR A 304 -3.08 -6.24 -13.51
N TYR A 305 -2.45 -5.16 -13.96
CA TYR A 305 -1.96 -5.01 -15.32
C TYR A 305 -0.53 -4.45 -15.30
N THR A 306 0.26 -4.80 -16.29
CA THR A 306 1.51 -4.10 -16.58
C THR A 306 1.21 -2.65 -16.99
N LEU A 307 2.16 -1.73 -16.92
CA LEU A 307 1.91 -0.32 -17.25
C LEU A 307 1.58 -0.08 -18.73
N ASP A 308 1.84 -1.05 -19.60
CA ASP A 308 1.41 -1.05 -21.01
C ASP A 308 0.02 -1.67 -21.25
N GLY A 309 -0.66 -2.13 -20.16
CA GLY A 309 -2.04 -2.59 -20.20
C GLY A 309 -2.22 -4.08 -20.45
N GLN A 310 -1.18 -4.89 -20.33
CA GLN A 310 -1.32 -6.36 -20.35
C GLN A 310 -1.75 -6.86 -18.97
N SER A 311 -2.73 -7.76 -18.91
CA SER A 311 -3.16 -8.34 -17.64
C SER A 311 -2.05 -9.21 -17.04
N LEU A 312 -1.74 -9.03 -15.77
CA LEU A 312 -0.88 -9.94 -15.01
C LEU A 312 -1.63 -11.18 -14.53
N ARG A 313 -2.96 -11.16 -14.60
CA ARG A 313 -3.77 -12.33 -14.37
C ARG A 313 -3.69 -13.22 -15.60
N ARG A 314 -2.94 -14.29 -15.47
CA ARG A 314 -2.95 -15.36 -16.47
C ARG A 314 -4.34 -16.01 -16.52
N ALA A 315 -4.75 -16.48 -17.68
CA ALA A 315 -6.00 -17.21 -17.81
C ALA A 315 -6.03 -18.44 -16.91
N PHE A 316 -4.85 -19.02 -16.62
CA PHE A 316 -4.69 -20.18 -15.76
C PHE A 316 -3.49 -20.01 -14.81
N LEU A 317 -3.67 -20.40 -13.54
CA LEU A 317 -2.60 -20.49 -12.56
C LEU A 317 -1.60 -21.59 -12.98
N SER A 318 -0.34 -21.40 -12.62
CA SER A 318 0.71 -22.39 -12.88
C SER A 318 0.64 -23.64 -11.97
N SER A 319 -0.03 -23.53 -10.82
CA SER A 319 -0.21 -24.63 -9.88
C SER A 319 -1.60 -24.62 -9.25
N PRO A 320 -2.29 -25.77 -9.19
CA PRO A 320 -3.56 -25.92 -8.49
C PRO A 320 -3.42 -26.11 -6.97
N VAL A 321 -2.19 -26.23 -6.46
CA VAL A 321 -1.88 -26.37 -5.03
C VAL A 321 -0.78 -25.42 -4.64
N GLU A 322 -1.02 -24.64 -3.58
CA GLU A 322 0.02 -23.76 -3.04
C GLU A 322 1.18 -24.55 -2.44
N PHE A 323 2.37 -24.02 -2.61
CA PHE A 323 3.57 -24.55 -1.98
C PHE A 323 3.86 -26.04 -2.26
N SER A 324 3.43 -26.56 -3.40
CA SER A 324 3.68 -27.91 -3.84
C SER A 324 4.89 -28.00 -4.78
N ARG A 325 5.47 -29.20 -4.86
CA ARG A 325 6.45 -29.53 -5.91
C ARG A 325 5.81 -30.49 -6.92
N VAL A 326 6.18 -30.35 -8.17
CA VAL A 326 5.85 -31.38 -9.18
C VAL A 326 6.62 -32.65 -8.82
N SER A 327 5.90 -33.71 -8.50
CA SER A 327 6.47 -35.04 -8.20
C SER A 327 6.59 -35.92 -9.44
N SER A 328 5.66 -35.70 -10.42
CA SER A 328 5.69 -36.38 -11.70
C SER A 328 5.09 -35.48 -12.78
N GLY A 329 5.81 -35.24 -13.87
CA GLY A 329 5.37 -34.42 -14.99
C GLY A 329 4.58 -35.21 -16.04
N PHE A 330 4.10 -34.46 -17.07
CA PHE A 330 3.45 -34.97 -18.26
C PHE A 330 4.48 -35.71 -19.14
N SER A 331 4.50 -37.05 -19.12
CA SER A 331 5.51 -37.85 -19.83
C SER A 331 5.12 -39.32 -19.91
N MET A 332 5.82 -40.08 -20.76
CA MET A 332 5.78 -41.55 -20.70
C MET A 332 6.54 -42.02 -19.46
N ARG A 333 5.88 -42.83 -18.60
CA ARG A 333 6.50 -43.39 -17.40
C ARG A 333 6.07 -44.84 -17.17
N PHE A 334 6.87 -45.58 -16.39
CA PHE A 334 6.48 -46.88 -15.87
C PHE A 334 5.43 -46.71 -14.77
N HIS A 335 4.23 -47.26 -15.00
CA HIS A 335 3.14 -47.09 -14.04
C HIS A 335 3.34 -48.01 -12.83
N PRO A 336 3.48 -47.52 -11.60
CA PRO A 336 3.91 -48.33 -10.45
C PRO A 336 2.90 -49.40 -10.03
N ILE A 337 1.60 -49.16 -10.25
CA ILE A 337 0.53 -50.13 -9.88
C ILE A 337 0.30 -51.11 -11.03
N LEU A 338 0.25 -50.64 -12.28
CA LEU A 338 -0.05 -51.50 -13.44
C LEU A 338 1.19 -52.18 -14.04
N GLN A 339 2.38 -51.79 -13.59
CA GLN A 339 3.68 -52.32 -14.02
C GLN A 339 3.87 -52.34 -15.55
N THR A 340 3.36 -51.32 -16.23
CA THR A 340 3.46 -51.13 -17.67
C THR A 340 3.88 -49.72 -18.01
N TRP A 341 4.55 -49.50 -19.17
CA TRP A 341 4.80 -48.19 -19.70
C TRP A 341 3.52 -47.53 -20.17
N ARG A 342 3.18 -46.39 -19.59
CA ARG A 342 1.98 -45.61 -19.95
C ARG A 342 2.29 -44.13 -19.99
N ALA A 343 1.53 -43.45 -20.80
CA ALA A 343 1.53 -41.98 -20.79
C ALA A 343 0.93 -41.46 -19.46
N HIS A 344 1.66 -40.64 -18.75
CA HIS A 344 1.13 -39.84 -17.65
C HIS A 344 0.53 -38.55 -18.25
N LEU A 345 -0.79 -38.56 -18.41
CA LEU A 345 -1.54 -37.54 -19.13
C LEU A 345 -1.90 -36.32 -18.26
N GLY A 346 -1.15 -36.10 -17.18
CA GLY A 346 -1.29 -35.01 -16.25
C GLY A 346 0.02 -34.67 -15.54
N THR A 347 -0.08 -33.84 -14.55
CA THR A 347 1.03 -33.46 -13.65
C THR A 347 0.63 -33.77 -12.23
N ASP A 348 1.48 -34.48 -11.48
CA ASP A 348 1.26 -34.78 -10.08
C ASP A 348 1.96 -33.73 -9.19
N PHE A 349 1.17 -33.12 -8.33
CA PHE A 349 1.63 -32.14 -7.34
C PHE A 349 1.67 -32.79 -5.96
N ALA A 350 2.85 -33.03 -5.43
CA ALA A 350 3.01 -33.58 -4.08
C ALA A 350 2.56 -32.57 -3.03
N ALA A 351 1.58 -32.94 -2.22
CA ALA A 351 1.09 -32.13 -1.12
C ALA A 351 0.49 -33.03 -0.02
N PRO A 352 0.53 -32.63 1.25
CA PRO A 352 -0.10 -33.37 2.34
C PRO A 352 -1.61 -33.54 2.12
N THR A 353 -2.16 -34.63 2.62
CA THR A 353 -3.62 -34.81 2.66
C THR A 353 -4.27 -33.65 3.41
N GLY A 354 -5.35 -33.09 2.85
CA GLY A 354 -6.06 -31.94 3.41
C GLY A 354 -5.58 -30.59 2.89
N SER A 355 -4.49 -30.54 2.09
CA SER A 355 -4.07 -29.29 1.43
C SER A 355 -5.16 -28.80 0.47
N PRO A 356 -5.46 -27.49 0.39
CA PRO A 356 -6.44 -26.96 -0.53
C PRO A 356 -6.06 -27.20 -2.00
N ALA A 357 -6.96 -27.85 -2.75
CA ALA A 357 -6.89 -27.95 -4.20
C ALA A 357 -7.75 -26.83 -4.79
N ARG A 358 -7.13 -25.98 -5.64
CA ARG A 358 -7.75 -24.78 -6.20
C ARG A 358 -7.95 -24.89 -7.70
N THR A 359 -9.05 -24.32 -8.21
CA THR A 359 -9.21 -24.21 -9.66
C THR A 359 -8.17 -23.26 -10.24
N VAL A 360 -7.52 -23.68 -11.33
CA VAL A 360 -6.51 -22.85 -12.01
C VAL A 360 -7.11 -21.74 -12.86
N GLY A 361 -8.41 -21.78 -13.17
CA GLY A 361 -9.10 -20.77 -14.00
C GLY A 361 -10.56 -20.61 -13.63
N ASP A 362 -11.18 -19.51 -14.09
CA ASP A 362 -12.62 -19.32 -13.98
C ASP A 362 -13.35 -20.36 -14.84
N GLY A 363 -14.43 -20.97 -14.32
CA GLY A 363 -15.17 -22.00 -15.06
C GLY A 363 -16.45 -22.43 -14.39
N THR A 364 -17.01 -23.52 -14.90
CA THR A 364 -18.17 -24.19 -14.36
C THR A 364 -17.84 -25.66 -14.09
N VAL A 365 -18.21 -26.18 -12.95
CA VAL A 365 -18.00 -27.57 -12.58
C VAL A 365 -18.85 -28.46 -13.48
N GLU A 366 -18.21 -29.26 -14.34
CA GLU A 366 -18.89 -30.20 -15.24
C GLU A 366 -19.18 -31.52 -14.53
N PHE A 367 -18.25 -31.96 -13.67
CA PHE A 367 -18.40 -33.18 -12.87
C PHE A 367 -17.76 -32.99 -11.49
N ALA A 368 -18.39 -33.53 -10.46
CA ALA A 368 -17.88 -33.64 -9.11
C ALA A 368 -18.37 -34.92 -8.47
N GLY A 369 -17.47 -35.89 -8.20
CA GLY A 369 -17.84 -37.20 -7.70
C GLY A 369 -16.70 -38.17 -7.74
N VAL A 370 -17.02 -39.48 -7.69
CA VAL A 370 -16.06 -40.59 -7.73
C VAL A 370 -15.99 -41.15 -9.14
N GLN A 371 -14.78 -41.34 -9.67
CA GLN A 371 -14.54 -41.99 -10.95
C GLN A 371 -13.39 -42.99 -10.81
N ASN A 372 -13.56 -44.17 -11.50
CA ASN A 372 -12.55 -45.22 -11.44
C ASN A 372 -11.15 -44.71 -11.91
N GLY A 373 -10.14 -45.05 -11.14
CA GLY A 373 -8.76 -44.60 -11.34
C GLY A 373 -8.49 -43.23 -10.69
N TYR A 374 -9.33 -42.22 -10.91
CA TYR A 374 -9.17 -40.88 -10.35
C TYR A 374 -9.55 -40.74 -8.87
N GLY A 375 -10.39 -41.67 -8.35
CA GLY A 375 -10.97 -41.52 -7.01
C GLY A 375 -11.96 -40.37 -6.97
N ASN A 376 -11.93 -39.56 -5.92
CA ASN A 376 -12.70 -38.30 -5.85
C ASN A 376 -12.08 -37.29 -6.83
N VAL A 377 -12.92 -36.80 -7.74
CA VAL A 377 -12.44 -35.96 -8.85
C VAL A 377 -13.43 -34.85 -9.16
N VAL A 378 -12.86 -33.68 -9.58
CA VAL A 378 -13.62 -32.54 -10.09
C VAL A 378 -13.13 -32.20 -11.50
N PHE A 379 -14.08 -32.02 -12.43
CA PHE A 379 -13.83 -31.54 -13.79
C PHE A 379 -14.41 -30.16 -13.92
N ILE A 380 -13.63 -29.22 -14.46
CA ILE A 380 -14.04 -27.83 -14.63
C ILE A 380 -13.89 -27.45 -16.09
N LYS A 381 -14.99 -26.99 -16.66
CA LYS A 381 -15.05 -26.43 -18.03
C LYS A 381 -14.84 -24.94 -18.02
N HIS A 382 -13.86 -24.47 -18.76
CA HIS A 382 -13.50 -23.06 -18.88
C HIS A 382 -14.15 -22.40 -20.11
N LYS A 383 -14.25 -21.06 -20.10
CA LYS A 383 -14.95 -20.29 -21.16
C LYS A 383 -14.41 -20.49 -22.57
N ASN A 384 -13.14 -20.83 -22.70
CA ASN A 384 -12.45 -21.06 -23.98
C ASN A 384 -12.51 -22.51 -24.49
N GLY A 385 -13.39 -23.33 -23.91
CA GLY A 385 -13.55 -24.75 -24.30
C GLY A 385 -12.50 -25.68 -23.71
N ASN A 386 -11.58 -25.17 -22.91
CA ASN A 386 -10.62 -26.00 -22.17
C ASN A 386 -11.30 -26.64 -20.96
N GLU A 387 -10.76 -27.77 -20.51
CA GLU A 387 -11.19 -28.49 -19.32
C GLU A 387 -10.00 -28.76 -18.41
N THR A 388 -10.20 -28.71 -17.11
CA THR A 388 -9.20 -29.12 -16.11
C THR A 388 -9.76 -30.19 -15.19
N VAL A 389 -8.89 -31.14 -14.78
CA VAL A 389 -9.23 -32.28 -13.93
C VAL A 389 -8.40 -32.25 -12.67
N TYR A 390 -9.05 -32.45 -11.53
CA TYR A 390 -8.46 -32.44 -10.20
C TYR A 390 -8.81 -33.75 -9.50
N ALA A 391 -7.87 -34.68 -9.42
CA ALA A 391 -8.11 -36.04 -8.95
C ALA A 391 -7.39 -36.39 -7.65
N HIS A 392 -7.71 -37.58 -7.13
CA HIS A 392 -7.22 -38.15 -5.87
C HIS A 392 -7.60 -37.36 -4.63
N LEU A 393 -8.68 -36.55 -4.71
CA LEU A 393 -9.11 -35.69 -3.61
C LEU A 393 -9.56 -36.49 -2.40
N SER A 394 -9.28 -36.01 -1.18
CA SER A 394 -9.87 -36.54 0.05
C SER A 394 -11.29 -36.05 0.27
N LYS A 395 -11.58 -34.81 -0.18
CA LYS A 395 -12.89 -34.16 -0.06
C LYS A 395 -13.16 -33.26 -1.28
N ILE A 396 -14.40 -33.27 -1.74
CA ILE A 396 -14.90 -32.36 -2.77
C ILE A 396 -15.74 -31.28 -2.08
N ASN A 397 -15.50 -29.99 -2.43
CA ASN A 397 -16.15 -28.84 -1.83
C ASN A 397 -17.13 -28.13 -2.78
N VAL A 398 -17.28 -28.60 -4.00
CA VAL A 398 -18.11 -28.01 -5.06
C VAL A 398 -19.08 -29.01 -5.65
N ARG A 399 -20.10 -28.54 -6.37
CA ARG A 399 -21.14 -29.39 -6.99
C ARG A 399 -21.18 -29.18 -8.50
N ARG A 400 -21.67 -30.16 -9.23
CA ARG A 400 -21.92 -30.01 -10.67
C ARG A 400 -22.82 -28.81 -10.98
N GLY A 401 -22.44 -28.02 -11.97
CA GLY A 401 -23.13 -26.81 -12.40
C GLY A 401 -22.71 -25.55 -11.62
N GLU A 402 -21.92 -25.69 -10.57
CA GLU A 402 -21.43 -24.54 -9.79
C GLU A 402 -20.41 -23.73 -10.58
N SER A 403 -20.56 -22.38 -10.58
CA SER A 403 -19.56 -21.48 -11.14
C SER A 403 -18.42 -21.27 -10.15
N VAL A 404 -17.19 -21.42 -10.59
CA VAL A 404 -15.99 -21.26 -9.77
C VAL A 404 -15.08 -20.18 -10.34
N SER A 405 -14.42 -19.46 -9.44
CA SER A 405 -13.44 -18.42 -9.80
C SER A 405 -12.02 -18.95 -9.62
N GLN A 406 -11.09 -18.51 -10.48
CA GLN A 406 -9.67 -18.84 -10.38
C GLN A 406 -9.14 -18.67 -8.95
N GLY A 407 -8.45 -19.69 -8.43
CA GLY A 407 -7.93 -19.71 -7.06
C GLY A 407 -8.94 -20.19 -6.01
N GLN A 408 -10.21 -20.40 -6.35
CA GLN A 408 -11.22 -20.93 -5.42
C GLN A 408 -10.88 -22.38 -5.04
N THR A 409 -10.96 -22.70 -3.74
CA THR A 409 -10.77 -24.06 -3.24
C THR A 409 -11.96 -24.94 -3.63
N ILE A 410 -11.71 -25.95 -4.45
CA ILE A 410 -12.70 -26.87 -4.99
C ILE A 410 -12.71 -28.25 -4.30
N GLY A 411 -11.67 -28.53 -3.52
CA GLY A 411 -11.52 -29.77 -2.78
C GLY A 411 -10.26 -29.77 -1.93
N LEU A 412 -9.97 -30.90 -1.33
CA LEU A 412 -8.77 -31.12 -0.53
C LEU A 412 -7.97 -32.28 -1.11
N VAL A 413 -6.65 -32.12 -1.17
CA VAL A 413 -5.72 -33.18 -1.63
C VAL A 413 -5.90 -34.47 -0.79
N GLY A 414 -5.74 -35.61 -1.43
CA GLY A 414 -5.85 -36.90 -0.80
C GLY A 414 -5.01 -37.97 -1.50
N ALA A 415 -5.47 -39.21 -1.40
CA ALA A 415 -4.87 -40.37 -2.04
C ALA A 415 -5.96 -41.38 -2.44
N THR A 416 -7.13 -40.92 -2.88
CA THR A 416 -8.24 -41.76 -3.32
C THR A 416 -8.01 -42.30 -4.74
N GLY A 417 -8.60 -43.40 -5.11
CA GLY A 417 -8.41 -44.05 -6.42
C GLY A 417 -7.03 -44.71 -6.55
N TRP A 418 -6.39 -44.59 -7.76
CA TRP A 418 -5.12 -45.28 -8.04
C TRP A 418 -3.93 -44.37 -7.66
N ALA A 419 -3.86 -43.99 -6.41
CA ALA A 419 -2.77 -43.15 -5.89
C ALA A 419 -1.83 -43.99 -5.00
N THR A 420 -0.54 -43.80 -5.13
CA THR A 420 0.49 -44.47 -4.30
C THR A 420 0.84 -43.68 -3.02
N GLY A 421 0.37 -42.45 -2.90
CA GLY A 421 0.55 -41.58 -1.76
C GLY A 421 -0.16 -40.25 -1.95
N PRO A 422 -0.18 -39.37 -0.94
CA PRO A 422 -0.88 -38.09 -1.04
C PRO A 422 -0.30 -37.18 -2.13
N HIS A 423 -1.13 -36.83 -3.11
CA HIS A 423 -0.82 -35.89 -4.18
C HIS A 423 -2.10 -35.42 -4.88
N LEU A 424 -2.04 -34.33 -5.61
CA LEU A 424 -3.06 -33.94 -6.57
C LEU A 424 -2.60 -34.33 -7.97
N HIS A 425 -3.38 -35.17 -8.65
CA HIS A 425 -3.24 -35.41 -10.08
C HIS A 425 -4.03 -34.33 -10.83
N PHE A 426 -3.36 -33.57 -11.69
CA PHE A 426 -3.92 -32.45 -12.41
C PHE A 426 -3.75 -32.61 -13.91
N GLU A 427 -4.87 -32.55 -14.68
CA GLU A 427 -4.85 -32.56 -16.13
C GLU A 427 -5.34 -31.23 -16.68
N PHE A 428 -4.77 -30.84 -17.82
CA PHE A 428 -5.27 -29.77 -18.67
C PHE A 428 -5.64 -30.34 -20.04
N ARG A 429 -6.87 -30.10 -20.49
CA ARG A 429 -7.39 -30.61 -21.76
C ARG A 429 -7.80 -29.46 -22.66
N VAL A 430 -7.32 -29.53 -23.91
CA VAL A 430 -7.68 -28.62 -25.00
C VAL A 430 -8.44 -29.40 -26.04
N GLY A 431 -9.70 -29.06 -26.31
CA GLY A 431 -10.55 -29.82 -27.24
C GLY A 431 -10.68 -31.30 -26.87
N GLY A 432 -10.68 -31.64 -25.57
CA GLY A 432 -10.76 -33.02 -25.05
C GLY A 432 -9.43 -33.76 -25.03
N THR A 433 -8.34 -33.21 -25.56
CA THR A 433 -7.02 -33.84 -25.59
C THR A 433 -6.16 -33.30 -24.45
N GLN A 434 -5.55 -34.19 -23.66
CA GLN A 434 -4.63 -33.82 -22.59
C GLN A 434 -3.39 -33.11 -23.15
N GLN A 435 -3.01 -32.01 -22.53
CA GLN A 435 -1.82 -31.23 -22.84
C GLN A 435 -0.98 -31.06 -21.57
N ASP A 436 0.31 -30.78 -21.73
CA ASP A 436 1.18 -30.49 -20.59
C ASP A 436 0.70 -29.23 -19.86
N PRO A 437 0.18 -29.37 -18.62
CA PRO A 437 -0.35 -28.24 -17.85
C PRO A 437 0.66 -27.10 -17.64
N MET A 438 1.94 -27.44 -17.47
CA MET A 438 2.99 -26.47 -17.22
C MET A 438 3.27 -25.61 -18.46
N THR A 439 3.17 -26.19 -19.65
CA THR A 439 3.32 -25.48 -20.93
C THR A 439 2.12 -24.57 -21.17
N ILE A 440 0.90 -25.03 -20.94
CA ILE A 440 -0.32 -24.24 -21.13
C ILE A 440 -0.37 -23.06 -20.15
N ALA A 441 0.01 -23.27 -18.89
CA ALA A 441 0.05 -22.17 -17.92
C ALA A 441 1.01 -21.05 -18.33
N LYS A 442 2.15 -21.38 -18.95
CA LYS A 442 3.11 -20.40 -19.48
C LYS A 442 2.60 -19.67 -20.72
N GLN A 443 1.85 -20.37 -21.59
CA GLN A 443 1.33 -19.85 -22.85
C GLN A 443 -0.05 -19.16 -22.71
N SER A 444 -0.66 -19.18 -21.50
CA SER A 444 -1.98 -18.62 -21.32
C SER A 444 -1.98 -17.12 -21.61
N ASN A 445 -2.78 -16.73 -22.62
CA ASN A 445 -2.87 -15.35 -23.07
C ASN A 445 -3.37 -14.44 -21.95
N THR A 446 -2.68 -13.33 -21.79
CA THR A 446 -3.13 -12.22 -20.93
C THR A 446 -4.27 -11.49 -21.64
N ILE A 447 -5.30 -11.09 -20.88
CA ILE A 447 -6.40 -10.29 -21.43
C ILE A 447 -6.00 -8.81 -21.29
N PRO A 448 -5.68 -8.10 -22.38
CA PRO A 448 -5.28 -6.69 -22.25
C PRO A 448 -6.47 -5.82 -21.83
N VAL A 449 -6.16 -4.63 -21.34
CA VAL A 449 -7.17 -3.58 -21.13
C VAL A 449 -7.93 -3.32 -22.42
N PRO A 450 -9.28 -3.29 -22.41
CA PRO A 450 -10.07 -3.01 -23.61
C PRO A 450 -9.64 -1.70 -24.29
N ALA A 451 -9.58 -1.68 -25.62
CA ALA A 451 -9.10 -0.54 -26.39
C ALA A 451 -9.80 0.79 -26.02
N GLY A 452 -11.11 0.75 -25.76
CA GLY A 452 -11.88 1.92 -25.33
C GLY A 452 -11.51 2.50 -23.97
N LEU A 453 -10.87 1.70 -23.12
CA LEU A 453 -10.42 2.12 -21.78
C LEU A 453 -8.93 2.47 -21.71
N MET A 454 -8.18 2.23 -22.78
CA MET A 454 -6.74 2.52 -22.85
C MET A 454 -6.37 3.98 -22.57
N PRO A 455 -7.12 5.00 -23.01
CA PRO A 455 -6.79 6.40 -22.66
C PRO A 455 -6.85 6.63 -21.15
N LEU A 456 -7.92 6.17 -20.47
CA LEU A 456 -8.08 6.26 -19.03
C LEU A 456 -6.99 5.48 -18.30
N PHE A 457 -6.71 4.26 -18.75
CA PHE A 457 -5.64 3.42 -18.21
C PHE A 457 -4.27 4.12 -18.25
N ARG A 458 -3.89 4.68 -19.42
CA ARG A 458 -2.61 5.38 -19.59
C ARG A 458 -2.49 6.62 -18.70
N GLN A 459 -3.58 7.35 -18.51
CA GLN A 459 -3.61 8.49 -17.60
C GLN A 459 -3.29 8.03 -16.16
N GLN A 460 -3.88 6.94 -15.69
CA GLN A 460 -3.59 6.38 -14.37
C GLN A 460 -2.16 5.82 -14.29
N ALA A 461 -1.70 5.11 -15.33
CA ALA A 461 -0.37 4.52 -15.38
C ALA A 461 0.76 5.55 -15.28
N SER A 462 0.57 6.74 -15.86
CA SER A 462 1.56 7.83 -15.74
C SER A 462 1.72 8.32 -14.29
N GLY A 463 0.61 8.43 -13.55
CA GLY A 463 0.63 8.74 -12.11
C GLY A 463 1.30 7.65 -11.27
N VAL A 464 1.02 6.38 -11.58
CA VAL A 464 1.62 5.22 -10.93
C VAL A 464 3.14 5.20 -11.12
N GLN A 465 3.63 5.48 -12.31
CA GLN A 465 5.07 5.53 -12.58
C GLN A 465 5.78 6.56 -11.68
N THR A 466 5.19 7.73 -11.49
CA THR A 466 5.72 8.77 -10.58
C THR A 466 5.72 8.29 -9.13
N GLN A 467 4.66 7.61 -8.68
CA GLN A 467 4.57 7.06 -7.33
C GLN A 467 5.61 5.96 -7.06
N LEU A 468 5.83 5.05 -8.02
CA LEU A 468 6.84 4.00 -7.91
C LEU A 468 8.25 4.58 -7.87
N GLN A 469 8.54 5.63 -8.66
CA GLN A 469 9.80 6.36 -8.57
C GLN A 469 9.98 7.03 -7.21
N ALA A 470 8.94 7.66 -6.67
CA ALA A 470 8.98 8.24 -5.33
C ALA A 470 9.20 7.17 -4.25
N ALA A 471 8.58 5.98 -4.37
CA ALA A 471 8.80 4.87 -3.44
C ALA A 471 10.26 4.39 -3.47
N ALA A 472 10.90 4.37 -4.64
CA ALA A 472 12.31 3.98 -4.78
C ALA A 472 13.27 4.92 -4.05
N THR A 473 12.96 6.22 -3.96
CA THR A 473 13.83 7.20 -3.26
C THR A 473 13.80 7.03 -1.74
N ILE A 474 12.74 6.45 -1.16
CA ILE A 474 12.62 6.22 0.29
C ILE A 474 13.69 5.27 0.81
N THR A 475 14.15 4.31 0.01
CA THR A 475 15.21 3.38 0.39
C THR A 475 16.59 4.06 0.42
N GLN A 476 16.83 5.02 -0.48
CA GLN A 476 18.14 5.70 -0.57
C GLN A 476 18.38 6.61 0.65
N THR A 477 17.35 7.29 1.15
CA THR A 477 17.46 8.15 2.33
C THR A 477 17.56 7.41 3.66
N ARG A 478 17.32 6.09 3.71
CA ARG A 478 17.50 5.27 4.92
C ARG A 478 18.86 4.58 4.97
N ALA A 479 19.59 4.57 3.86
CA ALA A 479 20.93 3.94 3.75
C ALA A 479 22.08 4.95 3.96
N GLU A 480 21.78 6.25 4.05
CA GLU A 480 22.67 7.33 4.48
C GLU A 480 22.45 7.64 5.98
#